data_0ff5bcb75369409c8553ed949e123bf3
#
_entry.id   0ff5bcb75369409c8553ed949e123bf3
#
_cell.length_a   1.000
_cell.length_b   1.000
_cell.length_c   1.000
_cell.angle_alpha   90.00
_cell.angle_beta   90.00
_cell.angle_gamma   90.00
#
_symmetry.space_group_name_H-M   'P 1'
#
loop_
_entity.id
_entity.type
_entity.pdbx_description
1 polymer ?
#
loop_
_entity_poly.entity_id
_entity_poly.type
_entity_poly.pdbx_seq_one_letter_code
_entity_poly.pdbx_strand_id
1 'polypeptide(L)'
;MALSEAGCLAWRNDTGALKANGRLIRYGLCKGSSDVIAIAPDGAFVAVECKTAKGRPTPEQTRFIQAILDKGGRAGIARSGAEAVAIALGSHEPRLI
;
A
#
# COMPACT_ATOMS: atom_id res chain seq x y z
N MET A 1 9.40 -9.04 -7.43
CA MET A 1 8.14 -8.56 -6.84
C MET A 1 7.02 -8.65 -7.87
N ALA A 2 5.87 -9.16 -7.45
CA ALA A 2 4.76 -9.42 -8.36
C ALA A 2 4.29 -8.17 -9.12
N LEU A 3 4.25 -7.01 -8.47
CA LEU A 3 3.84 -5.77 -9.13
C LEU A 3 4.83 -5.33 -10.20
N SER A 4 6.12 -5.50 -9.95
CA SER A 4 7.15 -5.16 -10.94
C SER A 4 7.03 -6.06 -12.17
N GLU A 5 6.77 -7.34 -11.96
CA GLU A 5 6.57 -8.29 -13.06
C GLU A 5 5.33 -7.96 -13.88
N ALA A 6 4.33 -7.34 -13.26
CA ALA A 6 3.11 -6.91 -13.94
C ALA A 6 3.25 -5.55 -14.63
N GLY A 7 4.45 -4.98 -14.65
CA GLY A 7 4.72 -3.72 -15.34
C GLY A 7 4.57 -2.48 -14.48
N CYS A 8 4.40 -2.62 -13.17
CA CYS A 8 4.33 -1.48 -12.27
C CYS A 8 5.74 -1.03 -11.87
N LEU A 9 5.90 0.26 -11.62
CA LEU A 9 7.06 0.77 -10.91
C LEU A 9 6.71 0.69 -9.42
N ALA A 10 7.29 -0.26 -8.71
CA ALA A 10 6.89 -0.57 -7.34
C ALA A 10 8.07 -0.54 -6.39
N TRP A 11 7.82 -0.11 -5.15
CA TRP A 11 8.83 -0.10 -4.10
C TRP A 11 8.17 -0.34 -2.75
N ARG A 12 8.98 -0.78 -1.79
CA ARG A 12 8.52 -0.97 -0.43
C ARG A 12 8.46 0.39 0.28
N ASN A 13 7.42 0.58 1.05
CA ASN A 13 7.22 1.79 1.83
C ASN A 13 7.32 1.44 3.31
N ASP A 14 8.54 1.23 3.77
CA ASP A 14 8.77 0.93 5.18
C ASP A 14 8.60 2.24 5.98
N THR A 15 7.68 2.24 6.92
CA THR A 15 7.42 3.39 7.76
C THR A 15 7.87 3.10 9.19
N GLY A 16 8.25 4.15 9.90
CA GLY A 16 8.64 4.00 11.28
C GLY A 16 9.16 5.30 11.84
N ALA A 17 9.78 5.18 13.00
CA ALA A 17 10.39 6.31 13.68
C ALA A 17 11.58 5.82 14.48
N LEU A 18 12.60 6.66 14.60
CA LEU A 18 13.74 6.37 15.44
C LEU A 18 14.16 7.63 16.18
N LYS A 19 14.83 7.45 17.32
CA LYS A 19 15.40 8.56 18.07
C LYS A 19 16.85 8.72 17.67
N ALA A 20 17.22 9.96 17.34
CA ALA A 20 18.60 10.32 17.04
C ALA A 20 18.86 11.69 17.63
N ASN A 21 19.92 11.83 18.43
CA ASN A 21 20.32 13.10 19.05
C ASN A 21 19.16 13.76 19.80
N GLY A 22 18.37 12.98 20.55
CA GLY A 22 17.24 13.49 21.33
C GLY A 22 16.02 13.86 20.50
N ARG A 23 16.02 13.58 19.20
CA ARG A 23 14.91 13.91 18.30
C ARG A 23 14.26 12.65 17.80
N LEU A 24 12.94 12.70 17.59
CA LEU A 24 12.20 11.64 16.95
C LEU A 24 12.17 11.89 15.44
N ILE A 25 12.72 10.95 14.69
CA ILE A 25 12.78 11.04 13.23
C ILE A 25 11.82 9.99 12.67
N ARG A 26 10.86 10.46 11.87
CA ARG A 26 9.93 9.57 11.16
C ARG A 26 10.39 9.37 9.74
N TYR A 27 10.22 8.17 9.21
CA TYR A 27 10.59 7.84 7.84
C TYR A 27 9.44 7.09 7.15
N GLY A 28 9.52 6.99 5.81
CA GLY A 28 8.43 6.49 4.98
C GLY A 28 7.41 7.58 4.72
N LEU A 29 6.25 7.20 4.23
CA LEU A 29 5.15 8.14 4.05
C LEU A 29 4.54 8.48 5.41
N CYS A 30 3.24 8.56 5.52
CA CYS A 30 2.60 8.82 6.81
C CYS A 30 2.33 7.51 7.54
N LYS A 31 2.06 7.61 8.84
CA LYS A 31 1.64 6.47 9.65
C LYS A 31 0.38 5.87 9.03
N GLY A 32 0.35 4.55 8.91
CA GLY A 32 -0.77 3.84 8.30
C GLY A 32 -0.67 3.71 6.79
N SER A 33 0.34 4.33 6.15
CA SER A 33 0.53 4.16 4.71
C SER A 33 0.88 2.70 4.39
N SER A 34 0.51 2.28 3.19
CA SER A 34 0.60 0.88 2.78
C SER A 34 2.05 0.41 2.61
N ASP A 35 2.27 -0.91 2.76
CA ASP A 35 3.59 -1.53 2.69
C ASP A 35 4.26 -1.35 1.34
N VAL A 36 3.48 -1.34 0.27
CA VAL A 36 4.00 -1.21 -1.09
C VAL A 36 3.29 -0.06 -1.78
N ILE A 37 4.07 0.79 -2.39
CA ILE A 37 3.58 1.89 -3.20
C ILE A 37 4.03 1.62 -4.62
N ALA A 38 3.19 1.90 -5.59
CA ALA A 38 3.52 1.65 -6.98
C ALA A 38 2.83 2.64 -7.90
N ILE A 39 3.35 2.69 -9.13
CA ILE A 39 2.68 3.37 -10.23
C ILE A 39 2.36 2.29 -11.25
N ALA A 40 1.08 2.16 -11.58
CA ALA A 40 0.60 1.17 -12.54
C ALA A 40 1.04 1.54 -13.97
N PRO A 41 1.02 0.59 -14.91
CA PRO A 41 1.40 0.88 -16.30
C PRO A 41 0.63 2.05 -16.93
N ASP A 42 -0.60 2.29 -16.48
CA ASP A 42 -1.41 3.41 -16.98
C ASP A 42 -1.20 4.70 -16.17
N GLY A 43 -0.26 4.71 -15.23
CA GLY A 43 0.08 5.89 -14.45
C GLY A 43 -0.71 6.05 -13.15
N ALA A 44 -1.60 5.14 -12.82
CA ALA A 44 -2.38 5.25 -11.59
C ALA A 44 -1.51 5.02 -10.36
N PHE A 45 -1.75 5.82 -9.32
CA PHE A 45 -1.11 5.61 -8.02
C PHE A 45 -1.70 4.36 -7.36
N VAL A 46 -0.84 3.50 -6.84
CA VAL A 46 -1.22 2.22 -6.25
C VAL A 46 -0.65 2.11 -4.84
N ALA A 47 -1.48 1.68 -3.91
CA ALA A 47 -1.06 1.42 -2.53
C ALA A 47 -1.60 0.06 -2.10
N VAL A 48 -0.71 -0.85 -1.74
CA VAL A 48 -1.09 -2.21 -1.36
C VAL A 48 -0.58 -2.49 0.06
N GLU A 49 -1.50 -2.82 0.95
CA GLU A 49 -1.20 -3.28 2.29
C GLU A 49 -1.14 -4.80 2.26
N CYS A 50 0.01 -5.36 2.64
CA CYS A 50 0.20 -6.81 2.63
C CYS A 50 -0.16 -7.40 3.99
N LYS A 51 -1.03 -8.39 4.00
CA LYS A 51 -1.45 -9.06 5.23
C LYS A 51 -1.41 -10.57 5.06
N THR A 52 -1.21 -11.27 6.17
CA THR A 52 -1.38 -12.73 6.21
C THR A 52 -2.88 -13.06 6.11
N ALA A 53 -3.20 -14.35 5.96
CA ALA A 53 -4.59 -14.77 5.84
C ALA A 53 -5.47 -14.33 7.02
N LYS A 54 -4.88 -14.18 8.20
CA LYS A 54 -5.61 -13.79 9.42
C LYS A 54 -5.34 -12.36 9.85
N GLY A 55 -4.39 -11.67 9.23
CA GLY A 55 -4.04 -10.31 9.61
C GLY A 55 -5.14 -9.33 9.26
N ARG A 56 -5.32 -8.30 10.08
CA ARG A 56 -6.35 -7.28 9.88
C ARG A 56 -5.69 -5.91 9.80
N PRO A 57 -6.20 -5.00 8.98
CA PRO A 57 -5.66 -3.66 8.92
C PRO A 57 -5.96 -2.88 10.20
N THR A 58 -5.06 -1.95 10.54
CA THR A 58 -5.31 -0.99 11.60
C THR A 58 -6.27 0.10 11.09
N PRO A 59 -6.90 0.87 12.00
CA PRO A 59 -7.72 2.01 11.57
C PRO A 59 -6.95 3.01 10.71
N GLU A 60 -5.67 3.25 11.01
CA GLU A 60 -4.85 4.16 10.23
C GLU A 60 -4.62 3.62 8.82
N GLN A 61 -4.38 2.32 8.68
CA GLN A 61 -4.20 1.68 7.38
C GLN A 61 -5.49 1.75 6.55
N THR A 62 -6.63 1.50 7.18
CA THR A 62 -7.93 1.58 6.52
C THR A 62 -8.20 3.01 6.02
N ARG A 63 -7.91 4.01 6.86
CA ARG A 63 -8.09 5.42 6.46
C ARG A 63 -7.19 5.81 5.30
N PHE A 64 -5.94 5.33 5.30
CA PHE A 64 -5.02 5.61 4.20
C PHE A 64 -5.54 5.02 2.88
N ILE A 65 -5.96 3.75 2.91
CA ILE A 65 -6.51 3.07 1.73
C ILE A 65 -7.73 3.84 1.21
N GLN A 66 -8.65 4.21 2.11
CA GLN A 66 -9.85 4.94 1.71
C GLN A 66 -9.51 6.31 1.09
N ALA A 67 -8.53 7.00 1.65
CA ALA A 67 -8.11 8.30 1.12
C ALA A 67 -7.56 8.15 -0.31
N ILE A 68 -6.80 7.10 -0.58
CA ILE A 68 -6.28 6.84 -1.94
C ILE A 68 -7.43 6.56 -2.91
N LEU A 69 -8.37 5.72 -2.49
CA LEU A 69 -9.54 5.40 -3.32
C LEU A 69 -10.38 6.65 -3.61
N ASP A 70 -10.56 7.51 -2.61
CA ASP A 70 -11.34 8.75 -2.75
C ASP A 70 -10.70 9.71 -3.77
N LYS A 71 -9.39 9.65 -3.93
CA LYS A 71 -8.66 10.48 -4.90
C LYS A 71 -8.53 9.82 -6.27
N GLY A 72 -9.14 8.67 -6.47
CA GLY A 72 -9.09 7.97 -7.74
C GLY A 72 -7.91 7.04 -7.92
N GLY A 73 -7.10 6.84 -6.88
CA GLY A 73 -6.02 5.86 -6.91
C GLY A 73 -6.54 4.45 -6.70
N ARG A 74 -5.64 3.50 -6.77
CA ARG A 74 -5.95 2.08 -6.56
C ARG A 74 -5.29 1.64 -5.28
N ALA A 75 -6.07 1.04 -4.38
CA ALA A 75 -5.54 0.64 -3.08
C ALA A 75 -6.37 -0.52 -2.53
N GLY A 76 -5.74 -1.29 -1.66
CA GLY A 76 -6.43 -2.38 -1.01
C GLY A 76 -5.49 -3.23 -0.19
N ILE A 77 -6.06 -4.30 0.35
CA ILE A 77 -5.33 -5.27 1.14
C ILE A 77 -5.12 -6.50 0.27
N ALA A 78 -3.86 -6.92 0.16
CA ALA A 78 -3.50 -8.12 -0.60
C ALA A 78 -2.97 -9.18 0.33
N ARG A 79 -3.46 -10.40 0.15
CA ARG A 79 -3.00 -11.56 0.92
C ARG A 79 -2.22 -12.53 0.03
N SER A 80 -1.96 -12.11 -1.21
CA SER A 80 -1.15 -12.86 -2.17
C SER A 80 -0.63 -11.90 -3.23
N GLY A 81 0.39 -12.35 -3.99
CA GLY A 81 0.88 -11.57 -5.11
C GLY A 81 -0.17 -11.36 -6.19
N ALA A 82 -1.01 -12.36 -6.44
CA ALA A 82 -2.08 -12.26 -7.42
C ALA A 82 -3.10 -11.20 -7.03
N GLU A 83 -3.46 -11.11 -5.75
CA GLU A 83 -4.37 -10.06 -5.26
C GLU A 83 -3.75 -8.68 -5.42
N ALA A 84 -2.45 -8.56 -5.14
CA ALA A 84 -1.75 -7.28 -5.30
C ALA A 84 -1.79 -6.81 -6.75
N VAL A 85 -1.54 -7.72 -7.69
CA VAL A 85 -1.58 -7.40 -9.13
C VAL A 85 -2.98 -6.99 -9.54
N ALA A 86 -4.01 -7.69 -9.07
CA ALA A 86 -5.40 -7.35 -9.38
C ALA A 86 -5.78 -5.95 -8.91
N ILE A 87 -5.33 -5.58 -7.70
CA ILE A 87 -5.52 -4.21 -7.19
C ILE A 87 -4.83 -3.21 -8.10
N ALA A 88 -3.57 -3.46 -8.43
CA ALA A 88 -2.75 -2.53 -9.20
C ALA A 88 -3.28 -2.31 -10.62
N LEU A 89 -3.82 -3.33 -11.23
CA LEU A 89 -4.35 -3.24 -12.59
C LEU A 89 -5.83 -2.84 -12.64
N GLY A 90 -6.45 -2.62 -11.48
CA GLY A 90 -7.84 -2.16 -11.42
C GLY A 90 -8.86 -3.25 -11.68
N SER A 91 -8.46 -4.52 -11.63
CA SER A 91 -9.35 -5.66 -11.88
C SER A 91 -9.87 -6.29 -10.59
N HIS A 92 -9.64 -5.63 -9.47
CA HIS A 92 -10.02 -6.14 -8.15
C HIS A 92 -10.90 -5.13 -7.44
N GLU A 93 -12.02 -5.59 -6.89
CA GLU A 93 -12.87 -4.73 -6.07
C GLU A 93 -12.17 -4.47 -4.73
N PRO A 94 -11.97 -3.19 -4.33
CA PRO A 94 -11.25 -2.90 -3.09
C PRO A 94 -11.98 -3.43 -1.87
N ARG A 95 -11.22 -4.07 -0.98
CA ARG A 95 -11.72 -4.55 0.31
C ARG A 95 -10.88 -3.94 1.41
N LEU A 96 -11.54 -3.38 2.42
CA LEU A 96 -10.87 -2.73 3.53
C LEU A 96 -10.68 -3.64 4.74
N ILE A 97 -11.24 -4.84 4.69
CA ILE A 97 -11.13 -5.81 5.79
C ILE A 97 -10.79 -7.19 5.25
#